data_de99980816c0f52cc22310a4c856e83f
#
_entry.id   de99980816c0f52cc22310a4c856e83f
#
_cell.length_a   1.000
_cell.length_b   1.000
_cell.length_c   1.000
_cell.angle_alpha   90.00
_cell.angle_beta   90.00
_cell.angle_gamma   90.00
#
_symmetry.space_group_name_H-M   'P 1'
#
loop_
_entity.id
_entity.type
_entity.pdbx_description
1 polymer ?
#
loop_
_entity_poly.entity_id
_entity_poly.type
_entity_poly.pdbx_seq_one_letter_code
_entity_poly.pdbx_strand_id
1 'polypeptide(L)'
;MEQLNLITNFLRMKDKNITITNESDMGTHLELYGHLDYTAPKCPSCKGQMAKYDFQKASKIPYLETAGYPLLIRLRKRRFKCKECGKMAVAESPLVKKNHQISVAVNQKIAQLLIENQAMTHIAHRLSISASSVSRKLNEFKFETEWGKLPEVMSWDEYAFKKGKMSFIVQDFDTNNIIAILDGRTQAVIRNHFLRYPRQVRNRVKVITMDMFSPYYKLARPFALQFLSSG
;
A
#
# COMPACT_ATOMS: atom_id res chain seq x y z
N MET A 1 -8.79 13.75 32.28
CA MET A 1 -8.38 14.23 30.93
C MET A 1 -6.92 13.89 30.58
N GLU A 2 -5.99 13.86 31.52
CA GLU A 2 -4.58 13.51 31.27
C GLU A 2 -4.37 12.08 30.76
N GLN A 3 -5.06 11.07 31.30
CA GLN A 3 -4.95 9.66 30.87
C GLN A 3 -5.38 9.44 29.42
N LEU A 4 -6.38 10.17 28.92
CA LEU A 4 -6.87 10.03 27.54
C LEU A 4 -5.92 10.67 26.50
N ASN A 5 -5.18 11.70 26.89
CA ASN A 5 -4.10 12.26 26.06
C ASN A 5 -2.90 11.32 25.99
N LEU A 6 -2.67 10.51 27.01
CA LEU A 6 -1.63 9.48 27.00
C LEU A 6 -1.92 8.40 25.95
N ILE A 7 -3.20 8.01 25.78
CA ILE A 7 -3.61 7.02 24.77
C ILE A 7 -3.31 7.51 23.35
N THR A 8 -3.62 8.74 23.00
CA THR A 8 -3.34 9.29 21.66
C THR A 8 -1.85 9.33 21.36
N ASN A 9 -1.02 9.66 22.36
CA ASN A 9 0.43 9.65 22.22
C ASN A 9 0.98 8.23 22.09
N PHE A 10 0.53 7.32 22.96
CA PHE A 10 0.92 5.90 22.93
C PHE A 10 0.59 5.24 21.59
N LEU A 11 -0.59 5.48 21.06
CA LEU A 11 -1.04 5.00 19.75
C LEU A 11 -0.41 5.78 18.58
N ARG A 12 0.46 6.75 18.83
CA ARG A 12 1.08 7.60 17.80
C ARG A 12 0.07 8.28 16.87
N MET A 13 -1.09 8.65 17.41
CA MET A 13 -2.05 9.49 16.69
C MET A 13 -1.50 10.91 16.64
N LYS A 14 -0.85 11.28 15.55
CA LYS A 14 -0.16 12.57 15.38
C LYS A 14 -1.12 13.75 15.13
N ASP A 15 -2.26 13.77 15.80
CA ASP A 15 -3.23 14.85 15.67
C ASP A 15 -3.75 15.27 17.04
N LYS A 16 -3.25 16.41 17.51
CA LYS A 16 -3.64 17.02 18.80
C LYS A 16 -5.11 17.45 18.88
N ASN A 17 -5.80 17.50 17.73
CA ASN A 17 -7.21 17.91 17.67
C ASN A 17 -8.16 16.72 17.86
N ILE A 18 -7.62 15.50 17.97
CA ILE A 18 -8.39 14.30 18.28
C ILE A 18 -8.41 14.13 19.80
N THR A 19 -9.62 14.12 20.36
CA THR A 19 -9.85 13.80 21.76
C THR A 19 -10.56 12.46 21.86
N ILE A 20 -9.96 11.47 22.54
CA ILE A 20 -10.59 10.21 22.88
C ILE A 20 -11.48 10.44 24.09
N THR A 21 -12.72 9.96 24.04
CA THR A 21 -13.73 10.16 25.09
C THR A 21 -14.10 8.88 25.81
N ASN A 22 -13.97 7.74 25.16
CA ASN A 22 -14.31 6.44 25.72
C ASN A 22 -13.60 5.30 25.00
N GLU A 23 -13.55 4.14 25.63
CA GLU A 23 -13.09 2.88 25.04
C GLU A 23 -14.14 1.79 25.28
N SER A 24 -14.14 0.75 24.48
CA SER A 24 -14.97 -0.45 24.67
C SER A 24 -14.26 -1.68 24.16
N ASP A 25 -14.25 -2.72 24.98
CA ASP A 25 -13.85 -4.05 24.54
C ASP A 25 -15.08 -4.77 23.97
N MET A 26 -15.01 -5.15 22.70
CA MET A 26 -16.08 -5.86 21.98
C MET A 26 -15.84 -7.38 21.94
N GLY A 27 -14.84 -7.89 22.66
CA GLY A 27 -14.44 -9.31 22.69
C GLY A 27 -13.65 -9.74 21.45
N THR A 28 -14.00 -9.26 20.26
CA THR A 28 -13.33 -9.55 18.99
C THR A 28 -12.38 -8.44 18.55
N HIS A 29 -12.58 -7.22 19.05
CA HIS A 29 -11.80 -6.03 18.73
C HIS A 29 -12.01 -4.95 19.79
N LEU A 30 -11.12 -3.99 19.85
CA LEU A 30 -11.23 -2.81 20.70
C LEU A 30 -11.82 -1.65 19.91
N GLU A 31 -12.69 -0.85 20.53
CA GLU A 31 -13.19 0.40 19.93
C GLU A 31 -12.79 1.62 20.79
N LEU A 32 -12.21 2.62 20.15
CA LEU A 32 -11.97 3.93 20.75
C LEU A 32 -12.95 4.94 20.19
N TYR A 33 -13.66 5.63 21.09
CA TYR A 33 -14.60 6.68 20.72
C TYR A 33 -13.94 8.04 20.91
N GLY A 34 -14.11 8.92 19.95
CA GLY A 34 -13.52 10.24 20.02
C GLY A 34 -14.15 11.24 19.05
N HIS A 35 -13.70 12.46 19.18
CA HIS A 35 -14.08 13.55 18.27
C HIS A 35 -12.86 14.31 17.78
N LEU A 36 -12.95 14.81 16.55
CA LEU A 36 -12.00 15.73 15.93
C LEU A 36 -12.63 17.11 15.91
N ASP A 37 -12.01 18.03 16.65
CA ASP A 37 -12.48 19.41 16.73
C ASP A 37 -11.29 20.39 16.77
N TYR A 38 -11.40 21.46 16.02
CA TYR A 38 -10.41 22.55 16.02
C TYR A 38 -11.08 23.88 15.64
N THR A 39 -10.31 24.94 15.64
CA THR A 39 -10.79 26.29 15.27
C THR A 39 -11.30 26.30 13.83
N ALA A 40 -12.48 26.89 13.58
CA ALA A 40 -13.10 26.91 12.28
C ALA A 40 -12.18 27.56 11.23
N PRO A 41 -11.91 26.88 10.11
CA PRO A 41 -11.06 27.39 9.02
C PRO A 41 -11.77 28.45 8.19
N LYS A 42 -11.06 29.06 7.24
CA LYS A 42 -11.65 29.88 6.19
C LYS A 42 -12.40 29.02 5.17
N CYS A 43 -13.48 29.54 4.62
CA CYS A 43 -14.27 28.84 3.63
C CYS A 43 -13.43 28.52 2.38
N PRO A 44 -13.42 27.27 1.88
CA PRO A 44 -12.65 26.93 0.69
C PRO A 44 -13.19 27.59 -0.59
N SER A 45 -14.45 28.03 -0.60
CA SER A 45 -15.09 28.69 -1.77
C SER A 45 -14.95 30.20 -1.77
N CYS A 46 -15.49 30.88 -0.75
CA CYS A 46 -15.53 32.35 -0.73
C CYS A 46 -14.45 32.98 0.18
N LYS A 47 -13.63 32.14 0.88
CA LYS A 47 -12.62 32.60 1.85
C LYS A 47 -13.19 33.28 3.10
N GLY A 48 -14.52 33.44 3.20
CA GLY A 48 -15.20 33.99 4.36
C GLY A 48 -15.04 33.15 5.62
N GLN A 49 -15.42 33.67 6.77
CA GLN A 49 -15.28 33.00 8.06
C GLN A 49 -16.28 31.87 8.22
N MET A 50 -15.81 30.67 8.55
CA MET A 50 -16.67 29.56 8.94
C MET A 50 -16.93 29.58 10.46
N ALA A 51 -18.07 28.99 10.86
CA ALA A 51 -18.41 28.74 12.26
C ALA A 51 -18.52 27.23 12.51
N LYS A 52 -18.23 26.80 13.76
CA LYS A 52 -18.54 25.43 14.20
C LYS A 52 -20.05 25.22 14.11
N TYR A 53 -20.44 24.09 13.54
CA TYR A 53 -21.84 23.74 13.35
C TYR A 53 -22.21 22.56 14.24
N ASP A 54 -22.06 21.33 13.75
CA ASP A 54 -22.35 20.11 14.51
C ASP A 54 -21.25 19.06 14.29
N PHE A 55 -21.48 17.84 14.76
CA PHE A 55 -20.63 16.69 14.45
C PHE A 55 -21.32 15.76 13.45
N GLN A 56 -20.58 15.27 12.47
CA GLN A 56 -21.09 14.20 11.64
C GLN A 56 -21.22 12.88 12.42
N LYS A 57 -21.98 11.93 11.86
CA LYS A 57 -22.03 10.55 12.36
C LYS A 57 -20.61 9.96 12.47
N ALA A 58 -20.38 9.17 13.51
CA ALA A 58 -19.06 8.57 13.75
C ALA A 58 -18.61 7.70 12.57
N SER A 59 -17.44 7.99 12.05
CA SER A 59 -16.76 7.17 11.05
C SER A 59 -16.05 6.01 11.74
N LYS A 60 -16.14 4.81 11.18
CA LYS A 60 -15.33 3.66 11.61
C LYS A 60 -13.99 3.70 10.88
N ILE A 61 -12.92 3.85 11.62
CA ILE A 61 -11.57 3.96 11.07
C ILE A 61 -10.73 2.80 11.62
N PRO A 62 -10.36 1.80 10.80
CA PRO A 62 -9.42 0.77 11.19
C PRO A 62 -8.08 1.38 11.59
N TYR A 63 -7.49 0.86 12.67
CA TYR A 63 -6.19 1.29 13.17
C TYR A 63 -5.27 0.08 13.40
N LEU A 64 -4.05 0.32 13.84
CA LEU A 64 -3.10 -0.75 14.14
C LEU A 64 -3.59 -1.57 15.33
N GLU A 65 -3.39 -2.87 15.30
CA GLU A 65 -3.71 -3.75 16.42
C GLU A 65 -3.00 -3.29 17.70
N THR A 66 -3.68 -3.46 18.82
CA THR A 66 -3.16 -3.08 20.13
C THR A 66 -3.38 -4.23 21.10
N ALA A 67 -2.35 -4.64 21.82
CA ALA A 67 -2.39 -5.80 22.73
C ALA A 67 -2.89 -7.10 22.08
N GLY A 68 -2.63 -7.31 20.78
CA GLY A 68 -3.07 -8.49 20.03
C GLY A 68 -4.52 -8.43 19.52
N TYR A 69 -5.24 -7.35 19.78
CA TYR A 69 -6.61 -7.15 19.31
C TYR A 69 -6.67 -6.11 18.19
N PRO A 70 -7.49 -6.35 17.15
CA PRO A 70 -7.80 -5.33 16.15
C PRO A 70 -8.39 -4.08 16.80
N LEU A 71 -8.01 -2.90 16.31
CA LEU A 71 -8.48 -1.63 16.86
C LEU A 71 -9.29 -0.83 15.84
N LEU A 72 -10.47 -0.36 16.24
CA LEU A 72 -11.32 0.55 15.49
C LEU A 72 -11.46 1.89 16.22
N ILE A 73 -11.32 2.99 15.48
CA ILE A 73 -11.57 4.34 16.00
C ILE A 73 -12.93 4.81 15.49
N ARG A 74 -13.85 5.11 16.40
CA ARG A 74 -15.17 5.71 16.16
C ARG A 74 -15.04 7.23 16.25
N LEU A 75 -14.67 7.88 15.15
CA LEU A 75 -14.35 9.30 15.14
C LEU A 75 -15.51 10.16 14.63
N ARG A 76 -16.04 11.05 15.47
CA ARG A 76 -16.98 12.10 15.10
C ARG A 76 -16.20 13.35 14.66
N LYS A 77 -16.33 13.76 13.42
CA LYS A 77 -15.64 14.95 12.89
C LYS A 77 -16.54 16.18 12.98
N ARG A 78 -15.98 17.31 13.42
CA ARG A 78 -16.67 18.59 13.44
C ARG A 78 -17.05 19.01 12.00
N ARG A 79 -18.27 19.50 11.82
CA ARG A 79 -18.69 20.22 10.62
C ARG A 79 -18.61 21.71 10.85
N PHE A 80 -18.29 22.45 9.81
CA PHE A 80 -18.23 23.90 9.79
C PHE A 80 -19.18 24.42 8.72
N LYS A 81 -19.85 25.54 9.00
CA LYS A 81 -20.74 26.21 8.06
C LYS A 81 -20.24 27.61 7.79
N CYS A 82 -20.12 28.01 6.53
CA CYS A 82 -19.74 29.35 6.15
C CYS A 82 -20.89 30.33 6.46
N LYS A 83 -20.58 31.46 7.09
CA LYS A 83 -21.56 32.48 7.40
C LYS A 83 -22.02 33.26 6.17
N GLU A 84 -21.20 33.36 5.15
CA GLU A 84 -21.46 34.15 3.93
C GLU A 84 -22.15 33.31 2.85
N CYS A 85 -21.55 32.19 2.42
CA CYS A 85 -22.07 31.41 1.30
C CYS A 85 -22.80 30.11 1.72
N GLY A 86 -22.93 29.85 3.01
CA GLY A 86 -23.62 28.66 3.54
C GLY A 86 -22.92 27.33 3.31
N LYS A 87 -21.78 27.31 2.62
CA LYS A 87 -21.06 26.07 2.30
C LYS A 87 -20.62 25.31 3.55
N MET A 88 -20.80 23.99 3.52
CA MET A 88 -20.36 23.09 4.60
C MET A 88 -18.95 22.52 4.33
N ALA A 89 -18.17 22.39 5.37
CA ALA A 89 -16.90 21.67 5.38
C ALA A 89 -16.83 20.74 6.59
N VAL A 90 -16.05 19.70 6.48
CA VAL A 90 -15.82 18.71 7.56
C VAL A 90 -14.37 18.83 8.01
N ALA A 91 -14.14 18.67 9.31
CA ALA A 91 -12.79 18.65 9.87
C ALA A 91 -11.95 17.55 9.23
N GLU A 92 -10.75 17.88 8.81
CA GLU A 92 -9.78 16.99 8.20
C GLU A 92 -8.66 16.66 9.19
N SER A 93 -8.13 15.46 9.16
CA SER A 93 -7.06 14.98 10.03
C SER A 93 -6.02 14.22 9.21
N PRO A 94 -4.74 14.30 9.55
CA PRO A 94 -3.70 13.46 8.94
C PRO A 94 -3.86 11.97 9.23
N LEU A 95 -4.73 11.60 10.17
CA LEU A 95 -5.03 10.19 10.51
C LEU A 95 -5.58 9.42 9.31
N VAL A 96 -6.42 10.07 8.51
CA VAL A 96 -7.07 9.46 7.33
C VAL A 96 -7.07 10.46 6.18
N LYS A 97 -6.64 10.03 5.01
CA LYS A 97 -6.71 10.88 3.80
C LYS A 97 -8.14 11.28 3.50
N LYS A 98 -8.33 12.45 2.91
CA LYS A 98 -9.63 12.94 2.46
C LYS A 98 -10.34 11.89 1.60
N ASN A 99 -11.64 11.68 1.84
CA ASN A 99 -12.46 10.68 1.17
C ASN A 99 -12.02 9.21 1.34
N HIS A 100 -11.19 8.93 2.34
CA HIS A 100 -10.79 7.56 2.69
C HIS A 100 -11.33 7.19 4.07
N GLN A 101 -11.39 5.87 4.34
CA GLN A 101 -11.83 5.33 5.63
C GLN A 101 -10.73 4.58 6.37
N ILE A 102 -9.68 4.17 5.67
CA ILE A 102 -8.55 3.43 6.25
C ILE A 102 -7.47 4.43 6.68
N SER A 103 -6.97 4.29 7.91
CA SER A 103 -5.91 5.17 8.42
C SER A 103 -4.61 5.05 7.62
N VAL A 104 -3.83 6.14 7.62
CA VAL A 104 -2.51 6.15 6.96
C VAL A 104 -1.59 5.08 7.55
N ALA A 105 -1.63 4.88 8.89
CA ALA A 105 -0.84 3.87 9.58
C ALA A 105 -1.19 2.44 9.11
N VAL A 106 -2.49 2.12 8.96
CA VAL A 106 -2.92 0.81 8.43
C VAL A 106 -2.49 0.63 6.99
N ASN A 107 -2.58 1.66 6.14
CA ASN A 107 -2.07 1.58 4.77
C ASN A 107 -0.57 1.25 4.70
N GLN A 108 0.24 1.86 5.58
CA GLN A 108 1.67 1.56 5.69
C GLN A 108 1.92 0.13 6.20
N LYS A 109 1.14 -0.32 7.19
CA LYS A 109 1.26 -1.68 7.74
C LYS A 109 0.88 -2.75 6.72
N ILE A 110 -0.14 -2.51 5.88
CA ILE A 110 -0.47 -3.41 4.75
C ILE A 110 0.75 -3.61 3.85
N ALA A 111 1.43 -2.53 3.46
CA ALA A 111 2.62 -2.60 2.63
C ALA A 111 3.70 -3.47 3.28
N GLN A 112 3.99 -3.24 4.55
CA GLN A 112 4.98 -4.00 5.30
C GLN A 112 4.63 -5.50 5.35
N LEU A 113 3.39 -5.85 5.70
CA LEU A 113 2.95 -7.24 5.82
C LEU A 113 2.94 -7.98 4.46
N LEU A 114 2.68 -7.27 3.36
CA LEU A 114 2.78 -7.83 2.01
C LEU A 114 4.22 -8.16 1.63
N ILE A 115 5.19 -7.32 2.03
CA ILE A 115 6.63 -7.59 1.84
C ILE A 115 7.07 -8.80 2.69
N GLU A 116 6.48 -8.98 3.88
CA GLU A 116 6.70 -10.13 4.76
C GLU A 116 6.02 -11.43 4.25
N ASN A 117 5.50 -11.45 3.01
CA ASN A 117 4.82 -12.58 2.36
C ASN A 117 3.60 -13.12 3.12
N GLN A 118 2.91 -12.30 3.91
CA GLN A 118 1.70 -12.72 4.61
C GLN A 118 0.49 -12.81 3.66
N ALA A 119 -0.36 -13.81 3.86
CA ALA A 119 -1.58 -13.98 3.05
C ALA A 119 -2.52 -12.77 3.20
N MET A 120 -3.10 -12.30 2.10
CA MET A 120 -4.02 -11.14 2.10
C MET A 120 -5.23 -11.30 3.03
N THR A 121 -5.73 -12.53 3.19
CA THR A 121 -6.83 -12.84 4.13
C THR A 121 -6.39 -12.68 5.58
N HIS A 122 -5.16 -13.08 5.91
CA HIS A 122 -4.59 -12.91 7.25
C HIS A 122 -4.38 -11.42 7.56
N ILE A 123 -3.81 -10.66 6.61
CA ILE A 123 -3.66 -9.20 6.74
C ILE A 123 -5.01 -8.53 6.95
N ALA A 124 -6.02 -8.92 6.18
CA ALA A 124 -7.37 -8.36 6.27
C ALA A 124 -7.99 -8.58 7.66
N HIS A 125 -7.91 -9.80 8.19
CA HIS A 125 -8.39 -10.14 9.52
C HIS A 125 -7.68 -9.33 10.61
N ARG A 126 -6.34 -9.33 10.58
CA ARG A 126 -5.49 -8.66 11.56
C ARG A 126 -5.71 -7.15 11.63
N LEU A 127 -6.04 -6.51 10.50
CA LEU A 127 -6.23 -5.06 10.41
C LEU A 127 -7.71 -4.64 10.37
N SER A 128 -8.67 -5.56 10.59
CA SER A 128 -10.13 -5.31 10.53
C SER A 128 -10.58 -4.61 9.24
N ILE A 129 -10.02 -5.05 8.10
CA ILE A 129 -10.39 -4.58 6.77
C ILE A 129 -10.78 -5.76 5.86
N SER A 130 -11.33 -5.47 4.68
CA SER A 130 -11.65 -6.53 3.72
C SER A 130 -10.40 -6.97 2.93
N ALA A 131 -10.36 -8.24 2.52
CA ALA A 131 -9.30 -8.75 1.63
C ALA A 131 -9.25 -7.98 0.30
N SER A 132 -10.39 -7.51 -0.21
CA SER A 132 -10.46 -6.64 -1.38
C SER A 132 -9.79 -5.27 -1.16
N SER A 133 -9.80 -4.75 0.08
CA SER A 133 -9.05 -3.52 0.43
C SER A 133 -7.55 -3.76 0.41
N VAL A 134 -7.09 -4.92 0.88
CA VAL A 134 -5.66 -5.33 0.81
C VAL A 134 -5.24 -5.47 -0.65
N SER A 135 -6.03 -6.18 -1.47
CA SER A 135 -5.75 -6.37 -2.91
C SER A 135 -5.70 -5.04 -3.68
N ARG A 136 -6.65 -4.13 -3.39
CA ARG A 136 -6.64 -2.79 -3.99
C ARG A 136 -5.38 -2.02 -3.62
N LYS A 137 -4.94 -2.15 -2.36
CA LYS A 137 -3.71 -1.51 -1.90
C LYS A 137 -2.47 -2.08 -2.58
N LEU A 138 -2.41 -3.40 -2.78
CA LEU A 138 -1.34 -4.04 -3.54
C LEU A 138 -1.24 -3.46 -4.96
N ASN A 139 -2.37 -3.23 -5.62
CA ASN A 139 -2.42 -2.66 -6.97
C ASN A 139 -2.00 -1.16 -7.02
N GLU A 140 -2.01 -0.45 -5.87
CA GLU A 140 -1.49 0.91 -5.78
C GLU A 140 0.05 0.96 -5.73
N PHE A 141 0.71 -0.13 -5.34
CA PHE A 141 2.16 -0.22 -5.38
C PHE A 141 2.61 -0.38 -6.83
N LYS A 142 3.05 0.71 -7.42
CA LYS A 142 3.74 0.67 -8.72
C LYS A 142 5.18 0.29 -8.45
N PHE A 143 5.57 -0.89 -8.90
CA PHE A 143 6.97 -1.23 -9.00
C PHE A 143 7.55 -0.44 -10.16
N GLU A 144 8.29 0.61 -9.86
CA GLU A 144 9.04 1.35 -10.88
C GLU A 144 10.23 0.47 -11.30
N THR A 145 10.26 0.10 -12.56
CA THR A 145 11.40 -0.66 -13.11
C THR A 145 12.61 0.29 -13.18
N GLU A 146 13.71 -0.10 -12.56
CA GLU A 146 14.97 0.63 -12.60
C GLU A 146 15.70 0.37 -13.93
N TRP A 147 15.35 1.13 -14.97
CA TRP A 147 15.89 0.95 -16.32
C TRP A 147 17.42 1.18 -16.44
N GLY A 148 18.05 1.76 -15.42
CA GLY A 148 19.49 2.02 -15.38
C GLY A 148 20.34 0.86 -14.89
N LYS A 149 19.73 -0.24 -14.40
CA LYS A 149 20.48 -1.32 -13.77
C LYS A 149 19.92 -2.70 -14.13
N LEU A 150 20.81 -3.64 -14.41
CA LEU A 150 20.56 -5.08 -14.45
C LEU A 150 21.69 -5.79 -13.70
N PRO A 151 21.41 -6.90 -13.00
CA PRO A 151 22.46 -7.70 -12.37
C PRO A 151 23.30 -8.44 -13.42
N GLU A 152 24.48 -8.90 -13.03
CA GLU A 152 25.35 -9.70 -13.89
C GLU A 152 24.79 -11.11 -14.12
N VAL A 153 24.09 -11.66 -13.13
CA VAL A 153 23.45 -12.98 -13.18
C VAL A 153 21.96 -12.82 -12.94
N MET A 154 21.16 -13.28 -13.89
CA MET A 154 19.70 -13.25 -13.80
C MET A 154 19.12 -14.67 -13.83
N SER A 155 18.01 -14.86 -13.13
CA SER A 155 17.17 -16.05 -13.25
C SER A 155 15.88 -15.68 -14.02
N TRP A 156 15.56 -16.48 -15.03
CA TRP A 156 14.33 -16.36 -15.83
C TRP A 156 13.47 -17.59 -15.58
N ASP A 157 12.20 -17.35 -15.21
CA ASP A 157 11.25 -18.42 -14.90
C ASP A 157 9.84 -18.06 -15.32
N GLU A 158 8.96 -19.06 -15.35
CA GLU A 158 7.54 -18.91 -15.65
C GLU A 158 6.72 -19.08 -14.37
N TYR A 159 5.77 -18.19 -14.16
CA TYR A 159 4.90 -18.23 -12.99
C TYR A 159 3.42 -18.25 -13.37
N ALA A 160 2.66 -19.19 -12.80
CA ALA A 160 1.22 -19.28 -12.99
C ALA A 160 0.49 -18.35 -12.01
N PHE A 161 0.12 -17.17 -12.49
CA PHE A 161 -0.60 -16.17 -11.64
C PHE A 161 -2.09 -16.48 -11.49
N LYS A 162 -2.72 -17.05 -12.53
CA LYS A 162 -4.12 -17.51 -12.54
C LYS A 162 -4.23 -18.77 -13.35
N LYS A 163 -5.27 -19.59 -13.07
CA LYS A 163 -5.55 -20.80 -13.86
C LYS A 163 -5.59 -20.45 -15.36
N GLY A 164 -4.66 -20.99 -16.14
CA GLY A 164 -4.51 -20.78 -17.57
C GLY A 164 -3.74 -19.50 -18.00
N LYS A 165 -3.25 -18.67 -17.08
CA LYS A 165 -2.39 -17.51 -17.42
C LYS A 165 -1.02 -17.68 -16.80
N MET A 166 -0.01 -17.76 -17.66
CA MET A 166 1.39 -17.78 -17.28
C MET A 166 1.99 -16.38 -17.43
N SER A 167 2.73 -15.95 -16.43
CA SER A 167 3.56 -14.75 -16.42
C SER A 167 5.02 -15.12 -16.48
N PHE A 168 5.85 -14.23 -16.98
CA PHE A 168 7.29 -14.41 -17.01
C PHE A 168 7.90 -13.58 -15.88
N ILE A 169 8.77 -14.20 -15.07
CA ILE A 169 9.44 -13.57 -13.94
C ILE A 169 10.95 -13.48 -14.21
N VAL A 170 11.53 -12.37 -13.81
CA VAL A 170 12.97 -12.11 -13.85
C VAL A 170 13.44 -11.76 -12.47
N GLN A 171 14.47 -12.45 -12.00
CA GLN A 171 15.07 -12.25 -10.68
C GLN A 171 16.57 -12.00 -10.80
N ASP A 172 17.11 -11.25 -9.87
CA ASP A 172 18.54 -11.23 -9.57
C ASP A 172 18.90 -12.58 -8.90
N PHE A 173 19.81 -13.33 -9.50
CA PHE A 173 20.16 -14.65 -9.01
C PHE A 173 20.83 -14.64 -7.63
N ASP A 174 21.64 -13.62 -7.35
CA ASP A 174 22.40 -13.53 -6.11
C ASP A 174 21.55 -13.06 -4.92
N THR A 175 20.65 -12.08 -5.18
CA THR A 175 19.85 -11.45 -4.12
C THR A 175 18.42 -11.98 -4.04
N ASN A 176 17.98 -12.79 -5.02
CA ASN A 176 16.58 -13.23 -5.22
C ASN A 176 15.56 -12.08 -5.35
N ASN A 177 16.02 -10.86 -5.60
CA ASN A 177 15.11 -9.73 -5.81
C ASN A 177 14.43 -9.84 -7.17
N ILE A 178 13.13 -9.60 -7.20
CA ILE A 178 12.36 -9.56 -8.44
C ILE A 178 12.70 -8.28 -9.21
N ILE A 179 13.20 -8.45 -10.43
CA ILE A 179 13.52 -7.36 -11.36
C ILE A 179 12.28 -6.99 -12.16
N ALA A 180 11.56 -7.98 -12.67
CA ALA A 180 10.35 -7.78 -13.45
C ALA A 180 9.40 -8.98 -13.38
N ILE A 181 8.10 -8.68 -13.47
CA ILE A 181 7.05 -9.66 -13.73
C ILE A 181 6.31 -9.17 -14.97
N LEU A 182 6.29 -9.97 -16.04
CA LEU A 182 5.67 -9.60 -17.30
C LEU A 182 4.32 -10.32 -17.46
N ASP A 183 3.31 -9.58 -17.91
CA ASP A 183 2.00 -10.15 -18.22
C ASP A 183 2.08 -10.93 -19.56
N GLY A 184 2.40 -12.20 -19.44
CA GLY A 184 2.62 -13.11 -20.54
C GLY A 184 4.07 -13.56 -20.72
N ARG A 185 4.24 -14.70 -21.43
CA ARG A 185 5.51 -15.39 -21.64
C ARG A 185 5.98 -15.45 -23.09
N THR A 186 5.34 -14.69 -23.97
CA THR A 186 5.73 -14.71 -25.39
C THR A 186 7.08 -14.04 -25.59
N GLN A 187 7.87 -14.55 -26.56
CA GLN A 187 9.18 -13.98 -26.90
C GLN A 187 9.08 -12.47 -27.21
N ALA A 188 7.98 -12.02 -27.81
CA ALA A 188 7.76 -10.62 -28.12
C ALA A 188 7.64 -9.75 -26.87
N VAL A 189 6.87 -10.22 -25.86
CA VAL A 189 6.70 -9.52 -24.57
C VAL A 189 8.04 -9.38 -23.86
N ILE A 190 8.79 -10.48 -23.75
CA ILE A 190 10.09 -10.51 -23.07
C ILE A 190 11.09 -9.62 -23.80
N ARG A 191 11.23 -9.77 -25.13
CA ARG A 191 12.13 -8.95 -25.92
C ARG A 191 11.82 -7.46 -25.83
N ASN A 192 10.56 -7.09 -25.95
CA ASN A 192 10.13 -5.70 -25.87
C ASN A 192 10.40 -5.10 -24.48
N HIS A 193 10.30 -5.89 -23.40
CA HIS A 193 10.66 -5.45 -22.08
C HIS A 193 12.16 -5.15 -21.98
N PHE A 194 13.03 -6.09 -22.36
CA PHE A 194 14.48 -5.92 -22.27
C PHE A 194 15.04 -4.87 -23.22
N LEU A 195 14.41 -4.64 -24.38
CA LEU A 195 14.82 -3.58 -25.30
C LEU A 195 14.64 -2.15 -24.73
N ARG A 196 13.85 -1.99 -23.66
CA ARG A 196 13.73 -0.72 -22.95
C ARG A 196 15.00 -0.35 -22.16
N TYR A 197 15.79 -1.35 -21.76
CA TYR A 197 17.06 -1.10 -21.10
C TYR A 197 18.09 -0.59 -22.12
N PRO A 198 18.89 0.43 -21.77
CA PRO A 198 20.00 0.87 -22.60
C PRO A 198 20.96 -0.28 -22.93
N ARG A 199 21.55 -0.27 -24.12
CA ARG A 199 22.47 -1.34 -24.56
C ARG A 199 23.62 -1.56 -23.59
N GLN A 200 24.16 -0.48 -23.01
CA GLN A 200 25.23 -0.55 -22.01
C GLN A 200 24.82 -1.31 -20.74
N VAL A 201 23.56 -1.17 -20.30
CA VAL A 201 23.00 -1.88 -19.14
C VAL A 201 22.81 -3.36 -19.47
N ARG A 202 22.25 -3.68 -20.66
CA ARG A 202 22.05 -5.04 -21.11
C ARG A 202 23.36 -5.82 -21.26
N ASN A 203 24.42 -5.17 -21.74
CA ASN A 203 25.74 -5.78 -21.90
C ASN A 203 26.47 -6.12 -20.58
N ARG A 204 25.93 -5.69 -19.41
CA ARG A 204 26.45 -6.09 -18.10
C ARG A 204 26.01 -7.47 -17.68
N VAL A 205 24.93 -7.99 -18.28
CA VAL A 205 24.42 -9.33 -17.99
C VAL A 205 25.38 -10.36 -18.56
N LYS A 206 25.96 -11.20 -17.69
CA LYS A 206 26.92 -12.23 -18.05
C LYS A 206 26.27 -13.59 -18.18
N VAL A 207 25.35 -13.92 -17.27
CA VAL A 207 24.72 -15.22 -17.14
C VAL A 207 23.22 -15.09 -16.99
N ILE A 208 22.45 -15.94 -17.67
CA ILE A 208 21.03 -16.11 -17.46
C ILE A 208 20.79 -17.58 -17.15
N THR A 209 20.25 -17.87 -15.96
CA THR A 209 19.74 -19.18 -15.58
C THR A 209 18.28 -19.29 -15.98
N MET A 210 17.86 -20.41 -16.53
CA MET A 210 16.48 -20.65 -16.96
C MET A 210 16.15 -22.13 -17.01
N ASP A 211 14.89 -22.49 -16.92
CA ASP A 211 14.43 -23.85 -17.19
C ASP A 211 14.65 -24.21 -18.68
N MET A 212 14.75 -25.52 -18.97
CA MET A 212 15.09 -26.09 -20.28
C MET A 212 14.08 -25.78 -21.40
N PHE A 213 13.43 -24.62 -21.42
CA PHE A 213 12.50 -24.25 -22.48
C PHE A 213 13.21 -23.60 -23.67
N SER A 214 13.40 -24.38 -24.71
CA SER A 214 14.15 -24.06 -25.93
C SER A 214 13.93 -22.67 -26.57
N PRO A 215 12.71 -22.09 -26.59
CA PRO A 215 12.50 -20.76 -27.17
C PRO A 215 13.25 -19.63 -26.47
N TYR A 216 13.54 -19.74 -25.18
CA TYR A 216 14.22 -18.70 -24.42
C TYR A 216 15.72 -18.60 -24.68
N TYR A 217 16.36 -19.69 -25.08
CA TYR A 217 17.78 -19.68 -25.46
C TYR A 217 18.07 -18.72 -26.62
N LYS A 218 17.21 -18.72 -27.66
CA LYS A 218 17.35 -17.82 -28.80
C LYS A 218 17.15 -16.35 -28.39
N LEU A 219 16.27 -16.13 -27.41
CA LEU A 219 15.94 -14.79 -26.92
C LEU A 219 17.04 -14.25 -26.01
N ALA A 220 17.63 -15.10 -25.17
CA ALA A 220 18.65 -14.70 -24.19
C ALA A 220 20.03 -14.42 -24.83
N ARG A 221 20.35 -15.06 -25.97
CA ARG A 221 21.63 -14.85 -26.68
C ARG A 221 22.08 -13.40 -26.87
N PRO A 222 21.22 -12.45 -27.20
CA PRO A 222 21.63 -11.04 -27.34
C PRO A 222 21.92 -10.36 -26.01
N PHE A 223 21.61 -10.98 -24.88
CA PHE A 223 21.67 -10.35 -23.55
C PHE A 223 22.70 -10.97 -22.61
N ALA A 224 23.23 -12.16 -22.91
CA ALA A 224 24.18 -12.84 -22.03
C ALA A 224 25.25 -13.59 -22.80
N LEU A 225 26.45 -13.68 -22.19
CA LEU A 225 27.58 -14.42 -22.74
C LEU A 225 27.50 -15.92 -22.46
N GLN A 226 26.81 -16.34 -21.40
CA GLN A 226 26.68 -17.73 -20.97
C GLN A 226 25.26 -18.07 -20.54
N PHE A 227 24.87 -19.32 -20.72
CA PHE A 227 23.59 -19.89 -20.28
C PHE A 227 23.86 -21.09 -19.41
N LEU A 228 23.22 -21.16 -18.26
CA LEU A 228 23.18 -22.30 -17.38
C LEU A 228 21.75 -22.84 -17.33
N SER A 229 21.54 -24.11 -17.65
CA SER A 229 20.27 -24.78 -17.38
C SER A 229 20.26 -25.26 -15.95
N SER A 230 19.25 -24.87 -15.18
CA SER A 230 18.94 -25.55 -13.91
C SER A 230 18.41 -26.94 -14.25
N GLY A 231 19.19 -27.99 -13.91
CA GLY A 231 18.79 -29.38 -13.97
C GLY A 231 17.79 -29.74 -12.88
#